data_cc83a8aa68fd298b8f7cc3a1c26075b4
#
_entry.id   cc83a8aa68fd298b8f7cc3a1c26075b4
#
_cell.length_a   1.000
_cell.length_b   1.000
_cell.length_c   1.000
_cell.angle_alpha   90.00
_cell.angle_beta   90.00
_cell.angle_gamma   90.00
#
_symmetry.space_group_name_H-M   'P 1'
#
loop_
_entity.id
_entity.type
_entity.pdbx_description
1 polymer ?
#
loop_
_entity_poly.entity_id
_entity_poly.type
_entity_poly.pdbx_seq_one_letter_code
_entity_poly.pdbx_strand_id
1 'polypeptide(L)'
;HLALYSLVEPGDAVVSVMPTYQQLYSIPESYGAKVRILKLKKEENFLPNLDRLRTLVNEKTKIICINNPNNPTGALIPEETLRGIVEIARGVGAYVLCDEVYRFLTQEDGYPESIADLYEKGIAVGSMSKVFSLAGLRLGWIATRSKEAMREILLHRDYDTISCGMIDEALAAIALEAKEAIIGRNRGIVKENLAVLDAWVTKEPRFSYVKPHCGTTALLYCDVDMPSEEFCSKLLAETGAFLTPGSCFDEEHCFRIGYACNKRELEEGLAKLSEFVKGLA
;
A
#
# COMPACT_ATOMS: atom_id res chain seq x y z
N HIS A 1 9.51 8.68 -0.04
CA HIS A 1 10.88 9.03 0.38
C HIS A 1 10.95 10.49 0.83
N LEU A 2 10.84 11.46 -0.09
CA LEU A 2 11.09 12.88 0.16
C LEU A 2 10.39 13.43 1.42
N ALA A 3 9.10 13.12 1.66
CA ALA A 3 8.38 13.61 2.85
C ALA A 3 9.00 13.09 4.16
N LEU A 4 9.41 11.82 4.22
CA LEU A 4 10.07 11.23 5.39
C LEU A 4 11.47 11.82 5.58
N TYR A 5 12.22 11.94 4.50
CA TYR A 5 13.55 12.54 4.51
C TYR A 5 13.54 13.99 5.03
N SER A 6 12.49 14.75 4.68
CA SER A 6 12.39 16.16 5.05
C SER A 6 11.91 16.41 6.48
N LEU A 7 11.21 15.45 7.08
CA LEU A 7 10.48 15.66 8.34
C LEU A 7 11.00 14.84 9.51
N VAL A 8 11.73 13.73 9.23
CA VAL A 8 12.19 12.81 10.27
C VAL A 8 13.67 12.98 10.52
N GLU A 9 14.02 13.14 11.79
CA GLU A 9 15.40 13.27 12.27
C GLU A 9 15.84 12.05 13.08
N PRO A 10 17.18 11.82 13.22
CA PRO A 10 17.68 10.78 14.09
C PRO A 10 17.16 10.91 15.53
N GLY A 11 16.59 9.83 16.04
CA GLY A 11 16.01 9.78 17.40
C GLY A 11 14.52 10.09 17.49
N ASP A 12 13.90 10.61 16.44
CA ASP A 12 12.44 10.78 16.36
C ASP A 12 11.72 9.44 16.51
N ALA A 13 10.51 9.46 17.06
CA ALA A 13 9.64 8.31 17.08
C ALA A 13 8.70 8.34 15.87
N VAL A 14 8.63 7.21 15.16
CA VAL A 14 7.72 6.99 14.03
C VAL A 14 6.84 5.80 14.34
N VAL A 15 5.55 5.87 14.03
CA VAL A 15 4.66 4.72 14.08
C VAL A 15 4.30 4.36 12.65
N SER A 16 4.50 3.09 12.25
CA SER A 16 4.09 2.59 10.94
C SER A 16 3.20 1.36 11.08
N VAL A 17 2.27 1.18 10.16
CA VAL A 17 1.48 -0.05 10.07
C VAL A 17 2.30 -1.16 9.41
N MET A 18 1.96 -2.44 9.68
CA MET A 18 2.54 -3.63 9.02
C MET A 18 1.51 -4.77 9.04
N PRO A 19 1.33 -5.52 7.92
CA PRO A 19 2.06 -5.43 6.67
C PRO A 19 1.75 -4.17 5.87
N THR A 20 2.77 -3.62 5.21
CA THR A 20 2.66 -2.43 4.35
C THR A 20 3.82 -2.36 3.35
N TYR A 21 3.79 -1.33 2.50
CA TYR A 21 4.92 -1.03 1.63
C TYR A 21 6.14 -0.58 2.45
N GLN A 22 7.23 -1.30 2.30
CA GLN A 22 8.41 -1.21 3.18
C GLN A 22 8.98 0.20 3.39
N GLN A 23 8.84 1.10 2.41
CA GLN A 23 9.35 2.46 2.53
C GLN A 23 8.76 3.25 3.69
N LEU A 24 7.58 2.86 4.19
CA LEU A 24 6.91 3.56 5.30
C LEU A 24 7.56 3.29 6.66
N TYR A 25 8.33 2.23 6.79
CA TYR A 25 9.06 1.90 8.02
C TYR A 25 10.58 1.87 7.85
N SER A 26 11.09 1.33 6.72
CA SER A 26 12.53 1.19 6.53
C SER A 26 13.24 2.52 6.25
N ILE A 27 12.58 3.48 5.58
CA ILE A 27 13.18 4.80 5.33
C ILE A 27 13.40 5.55 6.64
N PRO A 28 12.39 5.78 7.52
CA PRO A 28 12.66 6.47 8.78
C PRO A 28 13.65 5.71 9.65
N GLU A 29 13.63 4.37 9.65
CA GLU A 29 14.62 3.57 10.37
C GLU A 29 16.04 3.81 9.86
N SER A 30 16.23 3.90 8.54
CA SER A 30 17.53 4.18 7.93
C SER A 30 18.11 5.56 8.27
N TYR A 31 17.26 6.50 8.68
CA TYR A 31 17.66 7.83 9.18
C TYR A 31 17.86 7.87 10.70
N GLY A 32 17.78 6.72 11.37
CA GLY A 32 17.99 6.63 12.81
C GLY A 32 16.78 6.98 13.65
N ALA A 33 15.57 7.01 13.07
CA ALA A 33 14.34 7.13 13.83
C ALA A 33 14.00 5.81 14.55
N LYS A 34 13.26 5.93 15.64
CA LYS A 34 12.74 4.79 16.41
C LYS A 34 11.37 4.39 15.87
N VAL A 35 11.35 3.41 14.99
CA VAL A 35 10.11 2.93 14.38
C VAL A 35 9.39 1.95 15.31
N ARG A 36 8.11 2.19 15.57
CA ARG A 36 7.19 1.30 16.27
C ARG A 36 6.15 0.80 15.29
N ILE A 37 5.88 -0.50 15.34
CA ILE A 37 4.99 -1.15 14.37
C ILE A 37 3.61 -1.38 14.96
N LEU A 38 2.59 -0.87 14.29
CA LEU A 38 1.20 -1.25 14.50
C LEU A 38 0.88 -2.46 13.61
N LYS A 39 0.89 -3.66 14.20
CA LYS A 39 0.56 -4.87 13.46
C LYS A 39 -0.93 -4.88 13.07
N LEU A 40 -1.18 -4.95 11.77
CA LEU A 40 -2.51 -5.19 11.20
C LEU A 40 -2.75 -6.70 11.18
N LYS A 41 -3.94 -7.14 11.60
CA LYS A 41 -4.25 -8.58 11.72
C LYS A 41 -5.29 -9.02 10.70
N LYS A 42 -5.13 -10.23 10.19
CA LYS A 42 -6.09 -10.88 9.27
C LYS A 42 -7.49 -10.94 9.89
N GLU A 43 -7.58 -11.28 11.17
CA GLU A 43 -8.83 -11.41 11.93
C GLU A 43 -9.55 -10.06 12.11
N GLU A 44 -8.84 -8.95 11.93
CA GLU A 44 -9.36 -7.58 11.97
C GLU A 44 -9.43 -6.98 10.55
N ASN A 45 -9.47 -7.82 9.51
CA ASN A 45 -9.47 -7.41 8.10
C ASN A 45 -8.33 -6.45 7.73
N PHE A 46 -7.18 -6.56 8.40
CA PHE A 46 -6.02 -5.69 8.24
C PHE A 46 -6.32 -4.20 8.49
N LEU A 47 -7.32 -3.89 9.29
CA LEU A 47 -7.63 -2.52 9.68
C LEU A 47 -6.82 -2.11 10.92
N PRO A 48 -6.40 -0.83 11.02
CA PRO A 48 -5.70 -0.31 12.19
C PRO A 48 -6.60 -0.35 13.43
N ASN A 49 -6.10 -0.98 14.49
CA ASN A 49 -6.77 -0.96 15.80
C ASN A 49 -6.35 0.30 16.57
N LEU A 50 -7.32 1.19 16.83
CA LEU A 50 -7.07 2.49 17.45
C LEU A 50 -6.56 2.39 18.89
N ASP A 51 -6.99 1.40 19.64
CA ASP A 51 -6.53 1.23 21.05
C ASP A 51 -5.07 0.80 21.07
N ARG A 52 -4.67 -0.12 20.19
CA ARG A 52 -3.24 -0.46 20.02
C ARG A 52 -2.43 0.74 19.51
N LEU A 53 -2.97 1.51 18.57
CA LEU A 53 -2.30 2.71 18.07
C LEU A 53 -2.01 3.70 19.23
N ARG A 54 -2.97 3.93 20.12
CA ARG A 54 -2.80 4.80 21.29
C ARG A 54 -1.64 4.34 22.18
N THR A 55 -1.38 3.05 22.33
CA THR A 55 -0.26 2.55 23.14
C THR A 55 1.11 2.77 22.49
N LEU A 56 1.16 2.95 21.18
CA LEU A 56 2.40 3.16 20.41
C LEU A 56 2.77 4.63 20.25
N VAL A 57 1.79 5.53 20.35
CA VAL A 57 1.96 6.97 20.18
C VAL A 57 2.30 7.66 21.49
N ASN A 58 3.22 8.61 21.46
CA ASN A 58 3.54 9.47 22.59
C ASN A 58 4.03 10.84 22.11
N GLU A 59 4.37 11.74 23.04
CA GLU A 59 4.81 13.12 22.77
C GLU A 59 6.05 13.24 21.85
N LYS A 60 6.84 12.15 21.72
CA LYS A 60 7.99 12.10 20.82
C LYS A 60 7.63 11.58 19.43
N THR A 61 6.37 11.21 19.21
CA THR A 61 5.93 10.70 17.91
C THR A 61 5.87 11.84 16.91
N LYS A 62 6.77 11.82 15.93
CA LYS A 62 6.87 12.81 14.87
C LYS A 62 5.83 12.58 13.77
N ILE A 63 5.65 11.31 13.38
CA ILE A 63 4.80 10.95 12.26
C ILE A 63 4.19 9.56 12.44
N ILE A 64 2.94 9.40 12.00
CA ILE A 64 2.25 8.12 11.84
C ILE A 64 2.14 7.83 10.36
N CYS A 65 2.69 6.71 9.91
CA CYS A 65 2.69 6.27 8.51
C CYS A 65 1.64 5.20 8.29
N ILE A 66 0.72 5.44 7.36
CA ILE A 66 -0.30 4.49 6.92
C ILE A 66 -0.32 4.38 5.40
N ASN A 67 -0.87 3.29 4.88
CA ASN A 67 -1.09 3.08 3.45
C ASN A 67 -2.58 2.78 3.24
N ASN A 68 -3.28 3.66 2.54
CA ASN A 68 -4.72 3.54 2.34
C ASN A 68 -5.14 3.96 0.92
N PRO A 69 -5.54 3.03 0.07
CA PRO A 69 -5.64 1.57 0.28
C PRO A 69 -4.30 0.86 0.49
N ASN A 70 -4.32 -0.22 1.26
CA ASN A 70 -3.11 -0.90 1.73
C ASN A 70 -2.52 -1.86 0.68
N ASN A 71 -1.22 -1.80 0.47
CA ASN A 71 -0.41 -2.83 -0.15
C ASN A 71 0.40 -3.52 0.97
N PRO A 72 0.29 -4.84 1.17
CA PRO A 72 -0.15 -5.85 0.19
C PRO A 72 -1.60 -6.34 0.32
N THR A 73 -2.37 -5.89 1.31
CA THR A 73 -3.61 -6.56 1.72
C THR A 73 -4.85 -6.17 0.90
N GLY A 74 -4.83 -5.00 0.23
CA GLY A 74 -6.01 -4.45 -0.43
C GLY A 74 -7.08 -3.93 0.54
N ALA A 75 -6.76 -3.83 1.83
CA ALA A 75 -7.67 -3.25 2.83
C ALA A 75 -7.87 -1.75 2.56
N LEU A 76 -9.08 -1.29 2.78
CA LEU A 76 -9.46 0.13 2.72
C LEU A 76 -9.87 0.57 4.12
N ILE A 77 -9.10 1.47 4.72
CA ILE A 77 -9.38 2.02 6.05
C ILE A 77 -10.62 2.92 5.95
N PRO A 78 -11.70 2.65 6.72
CA PRO A 78 -12.89 3.49 6.71
C PRO A 78 -12.60 4.90 7.23
N GLU A 79 -13.40 5.86 6.80
CA GLU A 79 -13.23 7.26 7.20
C GLU A 79 -13.29 7.48 8.71
N GLU A 80 -14.17 6.77 9.41
CA GLU A 80 -14.25 6.81 10.87
C GLU A 80 -12.92 6.41 11.53
N THR A 81 -12.29 5.34 11.04
CA THR A 81 -10.98 4.90 11.53
C THR A 81 -9.88 5.92 11.19
N LEU A 82 -9.91 6.52 9.99
CA LEU A 82 -8.97 7.60 9.62
C LEU A 82 -9.13 8.80 10.56
N ARG A 83 -10.36 9.21 10.88
CA ARG A 83 -10.64 10.28 11.85
C ARG A 83 -10.11 9.94 13.24
N GLY A 84 -10.25 8.67 13.66
CA GLY A 84 -9.67 8.19 14.91
C GLY A 84 -8.14 8.25 14.94
N ILE A 85 -7.47 7.92 13.83
CA ILE A 85 -6.01 8.08 13.69
C ILE A 85 -5.62 9.56 13.78
N VAL A 86 -6.37 10.44 13.12
CA VAL A 86 -6.15 11.89 13.15
C VAL A 86 -6.26 12.43 14.58
N GLU A 87 -7.28 12.03 15.34
CA GLU A 87 -7.45 12.48 16.74
C GLU A 87 -6.28 12.03 17.62
N ILE A 88 -5.78 10.82 17.44
CA ILE A 88 -4.61 10.32 18.16
C ILE A 88 -3.36 11.14 17.79
N ALA A 89 -3.14 11.39 16.50
CA ALA A 89 -2.02 12.19 16.02
C ALA A 89 -2.09 13.65 16.52
N ARG A 90 -3.28 14.25 16.48
CA ARG A 90 -3.54 15.61 16.97
C ARG A 90 -3.22 15.75 18.46
N GLY A 91 -3.55 14.75 19.26
CA GLY A 91 -3.29 14.73 20.70
C GLY A 91 -1.82 14.90 21.08
N VAL A 92 -0.90 14.52 20.18
CA VAL A 92 0.57 14.64 20.39
C VAL A 92 1.25 15.59 19.38
N GLY A 93 0.48 16.19 18.49
CA GLY A 93 1.00 17.10 17.46
C GLY A 93 1.76 16.41 16.32
N ALA A 94 1.62 15.10 16.16
CA ALA A 94 2.27 14.32 15.12
C ALA A 94 1.67 14.56 13.72
N TYR A 95 2.48 14.39 12.68
CA TYR A 95 1.99 14.30 11.30
C TYR A 95 1.33 12.94 11.04
N VAL A 96 0.45 12.87 10.04
CA VAL A 96 -0.03 11.60 9.48
C VAL A 96 0.35 11.56 8.01
N LEU A 97 1.22 10.64 7.62
CA LEU A 97 1.54 10.36 6.23
C LEU A 97 0.72 9.18 5.76
N CYS A 98 -0.07 9.40 4.71
CA CYS A 98 -0.86 8.36 4.05
C CYS A 98 -0.38 8.16 2.61
N ASP A 99 0.08 6.96 2.32
CA ASP A 99 0.30 6.55 0.93
C ASP A 99 -1.07 6.20 0.30
N GLU A 100 -1.54 7.07 -0.59
CA GLU A 100 -2.85 6.98 -1.25
C GLU A 100 -2.73 6.56 -2.73
N VAL A 101 -1.63 5.93 -3.15
CA VAL A 101 -1.36 5.61 -4.57
C VAL A 101 -2.42 4.72 -5.23
N TYR A 102 -3.25 4.01 -4.45
CA TYR A 102 -4.34 3.16 -4.95
C TYR A 102 -5.74 3.80 -4.79
N ARG A 103 -5.83 5.07 -4.36
CA ARG A 103 -7.05 5.73 -3.90
C ARG A 103 -8.28 5.52 -4.78
N PHE A 104 -8.19 5.51 -6.07
CA PHE A 104 -9.34 5.41 -6.99
C PHE A 104 -9.65 3.98 -7.46
N LEU A 105 -8.90 2.97 -7.02
CA LEU A 105 -9.08 1.57 -7.42
C LEU A 105 -9.93 0.78 -6.42
N THR A 106 -11.09 1.33 -6.04
CA THR A 106 -12.06 0.69 -5.14
C THR A 106 -12.92 -0.35 -5.87
N GLN A 107 -13.30 -1.40 -5.15
CA GLN A 107 -14.24 -2.42 -5.65
C GLN A 107 -15.68 -1.91 -5.62
N GLU A 108 -16.01 -1.10 -4.63
CA GLU A 108 -17.30 -0.46 -4.44
C GLU A 108 -17.25 1.02 -4.86
N ASP A 109 -18.37 1.71 -4.83
CA ASP A 109 -18.41 3.14 -5.09
C ASP A 109 -18.00 3.93 -3.84
N GLY A 110 -17.23 5.00 -4.08
CA GLY A 110 -16.74 5.85 -3.01
C GLY A 110 -15.39 5.38 -2.41
N TYR A 111 -14.79 6.27 -1.67
CA TYR A 111 -13.59 6.09 -0.86
C TYR A 111 -13.56 7.21 0.20
N PRO A 112 -12.87 7.00 1.33
CA PRO A 112 -12.81 8.00 2.38
C PRO A 112 -12.10 9.29 1.91
N GLU A 113 -12.30 10.39 2.60
CA GLU A 113 -11.57 11.64 2.35
C GLU A 113 -10.06 11.42 2.45
N SER A 114 -9.30 12.22 1.69
CA SER A 114 -7.83 12.21 1.78
C SER A 114 -7.37 12.67 3.15
N ILE A 115 -6.27 12.10 3.63
CA ILE A 115 -5.69 12.54 4.88
C ILE A 115 -5.29 14.03 4.85
N ALA A 116 -4.95 14.56 3.68
CA ALA A 116 -4.65 15.98 3.49
C ALA A 116 -5.88 16.89 3.68
N ASP A 117 -7.09 16.35 3.49
CA ASP A 117 -8.34 17.07 3.72
C ASP A 117 -8.86 16.88 5.15
N LEU A 118 -8.61 15.72 5.76
CA LEU A 118 -9.05 15.39 7.12
C LEU A 118 -8.23 16.08 8.22
N TYR A 119 -6.95 16.37 7.96
CA TYR A 119 -6.03 16.82 8.99
C TYR A 119 -5.07 17.91 8.51
N GLU A 120 -4.90 18.97 9.30
CA GLU A 120 -4.01 20.10 8.99
C GLU A 120 -2.54 19.68 8.88
N LYS A 121 -2.12 18.61 9.58
CA LYS A 121 -0.81 17.97 9.46
C LYS A 121 -0.86 16.64 8.69
N GLY A 122 -1.92 16.43 7.91
CA GLY A 122 -2.04 15.31 6.98
C GLY A 122 -1.14 15.51 5.76
N ILE A 123 -0.47 14.44 5.34
CA ILE A 123 0.40 14.39 4.17
C ILE A 123 -0.05 13.21 3.32
N ALA A 124 -0.69 13.48 2.20
CA ALA A 124 -1.08 12.47 1.24
C ALA A 124 -0.03 12.31 0.14
N VAL A 125 0.26 11.08 -0.24
CA VAL A 125 1.16 10.76 -1.35
C VAL A 125 0.36 10.06 -2.44
N GLY A 126 0.45 10.58 -3.65
CA GLY A 126 -0.16 10.01 -4.85
C GLY A 126 0.86 9.78 -5.96
N SER A 127 0.48 9.02 -6.98
CA SER A 127 1.39 8.66 -8.07
C SER A 127 0.63 8.35 -9.36
N MET A 128 1.27 8.65 -10.49
CA MET A 128 0.82 8.21 -11.81
C MET A 128 1.00 6.69 -12.03
N SER A 129 1.77 6.03 -11.17
CA SER A 129 2.22 4.64 -11.38
C SER A 129 1.12 3.58 -11.29
N LYS A 130 0.12 3.78 -10.41
CA LYS A 130 -0.87 2.73 -10.08
C LYS A 130 -2.23 3.03 -10.72
N VAL A 131 -2.92 4.03 -10.20
CA VAL A 131 -4.26 4.39 -10.64
C VAL A 131 -4.31 4.76 -12.12
N PHE A 132 -3.27 5.42 -12.61
CA PHE A 132 -3.18 5.87 -14.01
C PHE A 132 -2.43 4.90 -14.93
N SER A 133 -1.87 3.80 -14.42
CA SER A 133 -1.09 2.80 -15.17
C SER A 133 0.15 3.39 -15.89
N LEU A 134 0.69 4.49 -15.39
CA LEU A 134 1.82 5.22 -15.97
C LEU A 134 3.07 5.12 -15.10
N ALA A 135 3.41 3.88 -14.67
CA ALA A 135 4.55 3.63 -13.79
C ALA A 135 5.90 4.09 -14.39
N GLY A 136 6.01 4.09 -15.72
CA GLY A 136 7.21 4.51 -16.45
C GLY A 136 7.50 6.01 -16.38
N LEU A 137 6.51 6.86 -16.12
CA LEU A 137 6.71 8.31 -15.99
C LEU A 137 7.50 8.71 -14.74
N ARG A 138 7.64 7.84 -13.75
CA ARG A 138 8.32 8.13 -12.50
C ARG A 138 7.83 9.41 -11.79
N LEU A 139 6.55 9.73 -11.93
CA LEU A 139 5.93 10.95 -11.41
C LEU A 139 4.91 10.64 -10.31
N GLY A 140 4.90 11.48 -9.29
CA GLY A 140 3.94 11.47 -8.19
C GLY A 140 3.85 12.85 -7.55
N TRP A 141 3.04 12.97 -6.51
CA TRP A 141 2.82 14.21 -5.79
C TRP A 141 2.71 13.99 -4.30
N ILE A 142 2.99 15.06 -3.56
CA ILE A 142 2.72 15.19 -2.14
C ILE A 142 1.68 16.31 -1.98
N ALA A 143 0.60 16.02 -1.26
CA ALA A 143 -0.41 17.01 -0.92
C ALA A 143 -0.49 17.18 0.61
N THR A 144 -0.44 18.43 1.07
CA THR A 144 -0.60 18.77 2.50
C THR A 144 -1.07 20.19 2.65
N ARG A 145 -1.82 20.48 3.72
CA ARG A 145 -2.17 21.85 4.13
C ARG A 145 -1.15 22.47 5.10
N SER A 146 -0.21 21.66 5.61
CA SER A 146 0.86 22.15 6.47
C SER A 146 1.89 22.96 5.67
N LYS A 147 1.88 24.27 5.84
CA LYS A 147 2.86 25.16 5.20
C LYS A 147 4.28 24.88 5.68
N GLU A 148 4.43 24.47 6.95
CA GLU A 148 5.71 24.10 7.54
C GLU A 148 6.26 22.83 6.85
N ALA A 149 5.48 21.76 6.80
CA ALA A 149 5.88 20.52 6.12
C ALA A 149 6.21 20.78 4.64
N MET A 150 5.36 21.56 3.94
CA MET A 150 5.60 21.86 2.53
C MET A 150 6.90 22.64 2.32
N ARG A 151 7.22 23.59 3.21
CA ARG A 151 8.48 24.33 3.14
C ARG A 151 9.69 23.41 3.28
N GLU A 152 9.70 22.55 4.28
CA GLU A 152 10.81 21.60 4.49
C GLU A 152 10.94 20.61 3.31
N ILE A 153 9.81 20.10 2.79
CA ILE A 153 9.81 19.22 1.64
C ILE A 153 10.38 19.90 0.39
N LEU A 154 10.04 21.17 0.14
CA LEU A 154 10.55 21.91 -1.01
C LEU A 154 12.05 22.21 -0.87
N LEU A 155 12.52 22.57 0.32
CA LEU A 155 13.95 22.80 0.57
C LEU A 155 14.78 21.54 0.29
N HIS A 156 14.32 20.37 0.75
CA HIS A 156 15.03 19.11 0.50
C HIS A 156 14.90 18.64 -0.96
N ARG A 157 13.78 18.94 -1.63
CA ARG A 157 13.60 18.62 -3.05
C ARG A 157 14.66 19.29 -3.91
N ASP A 158 15.08 20.50 -3.58
CA ASP A 158 16.11 21.24 -4.33
C ASP A 158 17.47 20.52 -4.31
N TYR A 159 17.72 19.67 -3.31
CA TYR A 159 18.94 18.86 -3.19
C TYR A 159 18.80 17.43 -3.69
N ASP A 160 17.56 16.94 -3.91
CA ASP A 160 17.29 15.56 -4.35
C ASP A 160 16.95 15.53 -5.85
N THR A 161 15.76 15.95 -6.22
CA THR A 161 15.25 15.83 -7.60
C THR A 161 15.23 17.13 -8.38
N ILE A 162 15.32 18.27 -7.70
CA ILE A 162 15.21 19.63 -8.24
C ILE A 162 13.85 19.84 -8.93
N SER A 163 13.63 19.16 -10.06
CA SER A 163 12.39 19.16 -10.84
C SER A 163 12.11 17.78 -11.44
N CYS A 164 10.86 17.52 -11.77
CA CYS A 164 10.51 16.36 -12.58
C CYS A 164 10.86 16.57 -14.06
N GLY A 165 10.89 15.52 -14.85
CA GLY A 165 11.08 15.61 -16.30
C GLY A 165 9.92 16.34 -16.96
N MET A 166 10.19 17.34 -17.79
CA MET A 166 9.17 18.15 -18.48
C MET A 166 8.23 17.30 -19.34
N ILE A 167 8.76 16.28 -20.02
CA ILE A 167 7.96 15.35 -20.83
C ILE A 167 7.02 14.52 -19.94
N ASP A 168 7.53 14.05 -18.80
CA ASP A 168 6.75 13.25 -17.85
C ASP A 168 5.62 14.08 -17.24
N GLU A 169 5.88 15.35 -16.91
CA GLU A 169 4.87 16.28 -16.42
C GLU A 169 3.79 16.58 -17.47
N ALA A 170 4.19 16.79 -18.73
CA ALA A 170 3.24 17.02 -19.83
C ALA A 170 2.33 15.80 -20.08
N LEU A 171 2.90 14.58 -20.06
CA LEU A 171 2.12 13.35 -20.20
C LEU A 171 1.20 13.11 -19.00
N ALA A 172 1.66 13.44 -17.79
CA ALA A 172 0.84 13.36 -16.59
C ALA A 172 -0.34 14.34 -16.63
N ALA A 173 -0.14 15.58 -17.13
CA ALA A 173 -1.20 16.57 -17.29
C ALA A 173 -2.28 16.06 -18.25
N ILE A 174 -1.89 15.52 -19.42
CA ILE A 174 -2.81 14.90 -20.37
C ILE A 174 -3.61 13.75 -19.73
N ALA A 175 -2.94 12.89 -18.98
CA ALA A 175 -3.59 11.77 -18.28
C ALA A 175 -4.59 12.25 -17.20
N LEU A 176 -4.26 13.34 -16.49
CA LEU A 176 -5.15 13.94 -15.49
C LEU A 176 -6.38 14.59 -16.12
N GLU A 177 -6.25 15.19 -17.31
CA GLU A 177 -7.40 15.68 -18.07
C GLU A 177 -8.35 14.53 -18.49
N ALA A 178 -7.78 13.34 -18.78
CA ALA A 178 -8.54 12.14 -19.15
C ALA A 178 -8.83 11.21 -17.95
N LYS A 179 -8.68 11.69 -16.70
CA LYS A 179 -8.68 10.86 -15.49
C LYS A 179 -9.88 9.93 -15.36
N GLU A 180 -11.09 10.41 -15.67
CA GLU A 180 -12.31 9.61 -15.51
C GLU A 180 -12.32 8.38 -16.43
N ALA A 181 -11.88 8.53 -17.67
CA ALA A 181 -11.77 7.43 -18.63
C ALA A 181 -10.70 6.41 -18.20
N ILE A 182 -9.54 6.90 -17.77
CA ILE A 182 -8.42 6.03 -17.33
C ILE A 182 -8.80 5.27 -16.05
N ILE A 183 -9.33 5.96 -15.05
CA ILE A 183 -9.77 5.36 -13.79
C ILE A 183 -10.89 4.36 -14.03
N GLY A 184 -11.89 4.72 -14.84
CA GLY A 184 -13.00 3.82 -15.18
C GLY A 184 -12.53 2.53 -15.84
N ARG A 185 -11.62 2.62 -16.83
CA ARG A 185 -10.97 1.45 -17.45
C ARG A 185 -10.23 0.60 -16.42
N ASN A 186 -9.37 1.21 -15.61
CA ASN A 186 -8.52 0.48 -14.69
C ASN A 186 -9.33 -0.16 -13.53
N ARG A 187 -10.35 0.51 -13.03
CA ARG A 187 -11.32 -0.08 -12.09
C ARG A 187 -12.04 -1.29 -12.70
N GLY A 188 -12.43 -1.22 -13.97
CA GLY A 188 -13.05 -2.35 -14.69
C GLY A 188 -12.15 -3.58 -14.70
N ILE A 189 -10.87 -3.43 -15.06
CA ILE A 189 -9.87 -4.50 -15.05
C ILE A 189 -9.71 -5.10 -13.64
N VAL A 190 -9.56 -4.23 -12.64
CA VAL A 190 -9.36 -4.66 -11.24
C VAL A 190 -10.58 -5.43 -10.72
N LYS A 191 -11.80 -4.94 -11.00
CA LYS A 191 -13.05 -5.62 -10.59
C LYS A 191 -13.21 -6.98 -11.26
N GLU A 192 -12.99 -7.05 -12.57
CA GLU A 192 -13.08 -8.32 -13.32
C GLU A 192 -12.06 -9.35 -12.82
N ASN A 193 -10.82 -8.94 -12.65
CA ASN A 193 -9.75 -9.83 -12.20
C ASN A 193 -9.90 -10.26 -10.73
N LEU A 194 -10.41 -9.38 -9.86
CA LEU A 194 -10.72 -9.79 -8.49
C LEU A 194 -11.83 -10.84 -8.45
N ALA A 195 -12.83 -10.76 -9.33
CA ALA A 195 -13.86 -11.78 -9.43
C ALA A 195 -13.28 -13.15 -9.86
N VAL A 196 -12.29 -13.16 -10.77
CA VAL A 196 -11.55 -14.38 -11.15
C VAL A 196 -10.78 -14.94 -9.96
N LEU A 197 -10.03 -14.11 -9.26
CA LEU A 197 -9.27 -14.53 -8.08
C LEU A 197 -10.18 -15.07 -6.98
N ASP A 198 -11.29 -14.39 -6.69
CA ASP A 198 -12.27 -14.79 -5.67
C ASP A 198 -12.91 -16.16 -5.98
N ALA A 199 -13.32 -16.35 -7.24
CA ALA A 199 -13.84 -17.63 -7.71
C ALA A 199 -12.82 -18.76 -7.63
N TRP A 200 -11.54 -18.45 -7.84
CA TRP A 200 -10.45 -19.44 -7.71
C TRP A 200 -10.19 -19.77 -6.23
N VAL A 201 -10.03 -18.79 -5.36
CA VAL A 201 -9.82 -19.02 -3.91
C VAL A 201 -10.96 -19.85 -3.31
N THR A 202 -12.21 -19.61 -3.73
CA THR A 202 -13.37 -20.37 -3.25
C THR A 202 -13.29 -21.87 -3.59
N LYS A 203 -12.59 -22.23 -4.68
CA LYS A 203 -12.45 -23.62 -5.15
C LYS A 203 -11.20 -24.32 -4.64
N GLU A 204 -10.24 -23.57 -4.13
CA GLU A 204 -8.94 -24.10 -3.70
C GLU A 204 -8.88 -24.19 -2.15
N PRO A 205 -9.12 -25.38 -1.56
CA PRO A 205 -9.30 -25.51 -0.11
C PRO A 205 -8.05 -25.16 0.72
N ARG A 206 -6.87 -25.20 0.10
CA ARG A 206 -5.60 -24.85 0.77
C ARG A 206 -5.36 -23.34 0.83
N PHE A 207 -6.17 -22.52 0.15
CA PHE A 207 -5.99 -21.09 0.09
C PHE A 207 -7.10 -20.33 0.81
N SER A 208 -6.71 -19.25 1.43
CA SER A 208 -7.65 -18.29 2.03
C SER A 208 -7.10 -16.87 1.92
N TYR A 209 -7.97 -15.90 1.96
CA TYR A 209 -7.55 -14.49 1.97
C TYR A 209 -8.62 -13.62 2.63
N VAL A 210 -8.25 -12.39 2.99
CA VAL A 210 -9.22 -11.32 3.21
C VAL A 210 -9.45 -10.66 1.86
N LYS A 211 -10.69 -10.68 1.39
CA LYS A 211 -11.04 -10.13 0.07
C LYS A 211 -10.69 -8.65 0.01
N PRO A 212 -9.88 -8.21 -0.97
CA PRO A 212 -9.53 -6.81 -1.12
C PRO A 212 -10.74 -5.90 -1.36
N HIS A 213 -10.77 -4.77 -0.67
CA HIS A 213 -11.75 -3.70 -0.94
C HIS A 213 -11.22 -2.69 -1.96
N CYS A 214 -9.91 -2.64 -2.15
CA CYS A 214 -9.29 -1.68 -3.07
C CYS A 214 -7.90 -2.14 -3.51
N GLY A 215 -7.34 -1.44 -4.51
CA GLY A 215 -5.99 -1.68 -4.98
C GLY A 215 -5.88 -2.84 -5.97
N THR A 216 -4.67 -3.35 -6.12
CA THR A 216 -4.31 -4.31 -7.17
C THR A 216 -3.64 -5.57 -6.63
N THR A 217 -3.59 -5.71 -5.30
CA THR A 217 -2.86 -6.78 -4.61
C THR A 217 -3.71 -7.41 -3.52
N ALA A 218 -3.42 -8.68 -3.22
CA ALA A 218 -3.99 -9.42 -2.11
C ALA A 218 -2.92 -10.28 -1.44
N LEU A 219 -3.09 -10.58 -0.13
CA LEU A 219 -2.34 -11.62 0.56
C LEU A 219 -3.13 -12.92 0.51
N LEU A 220 -2.57 -13.91 -0.17
CA LEU A 220 -3.06 -15.28 -0.20
C LEU A 220 -2.35 -16.09 0.89
N TYR A 221 -3.09 -16.62 1.83
CA TYR A 221 -2.61 -17.58 2.82
C TYR A 221 -2.73 -18.98 2.28
N CYS A 222 -1.70 -19.80 2.46
CA CYS A 222 -1.65 -21.18 2.00
C CYS A 222 -1.36 -22.11 3.17
N ASP A 223 -2.13 -23.19 3.26
CA ASP A 223 -1.93 -24.26 4.24
C ASP A 223 -0.90 -25.27 3.70
N VAL A 224 0.36 -24.82 3.65
CA VAL A 224 1.53 -25.64 3.29
C VAL A 224 2.63 -25.35 4.30
N ASP A 225 3.21 -26.42 4.86
CA ASP A 225 4.32 -26.31 5.83
C ASP A 225 5.65 -26.08 5.11
N MET A 226 5.79 -24.86 4.57
CA MET A 226 6.98 -24.41 3.85
C MET A 226 7.14 -22.89 4.05
N PRO A 227 8.38 -22.39 4.28
CA PRO A 227 8.64 -20.96 4.31
C PRO A 227 8.19 -20.27 3.01
N SER A 228 7.63 -19.07 3.13
CA SER A 228 7.05 -18.36 1.99
C SER A 228 8.05 -18.06 0.87
N GLU A 229 9.32 -17.81 1.21
CA GLU A 229 10.40 -17.59 0.24
C GLU A 229 10.73 -18.86 -0.55
N GLU A 230 10.82 -20.01 0.13
CA GLU A 230 11.08 -21.31 -0.50
C GLU A 230 9.93 -21.67 -1.43
N PHE A 231 8.69 -21.50 -0.97
CA PHE A 231 7.49 -21.75 -1.78
C PHE A 231 7.51 -20.93 -3.08
N CYS A 232 7.70 -19.61 -2.97
CA CYS A 232 7.69 -18.73 -4.14
C CYS A 232 8.86 -19.03 -5.10
N SER A 233 10.03 -19.39 -4.57
CA SER A 233 11.20 -19.75 -5.37
C SER A 233 10.99 -21.04 -6.16
N LYS A 234 10.44 -22.07 -5.52
CA LYS A 234 10.09 -23.33 -6.18
C LYS A 234 8.99 -23.14 -7.22
N LEU A 235 7.92 -22.44 -6.87
CA LEU A 235 6.83 -22.11 -7.80
C LEU A 235 7.37 -21.44 -9.07
N LEU A 236 8.22 -20.42 -8.90
CA LEU A 236 8.84 -19.73 -10.04
C LEU A 236 9.70 -20.66 -10.89
N ALA A 237 10.56 -21.48 -10.26
CA ALA A 237 11.48 -22.37 -10.97
C ALA A 237 10.74 -23.46 -11.77
N GLU A 238 9.68 -24.03 -11.23
CA GLU A 238 8.97 -25.15 -11.84
C GLU A 238 7.90 -24.71 -12.85
N THR A 239 7.25 -23.55 -12.61
CA THR A 239 6.05 -23.15 -13.39
C THR A 239 6.20 -21.84 -14.14
N GLY A 240 7.18 -21.02 -13.77
CA GLY A 240 7.32 -19.63 -14.25
C GLY A 240 6.30 -18.67 -13.65
N ALA A 241 5.44 -19.09 -12.70
CA ALA A 241 4.54 -18.19 -11.99
C ALA A 241 5.28 -17.47 -10.87
N PHE A 242 5.11 -16.14 -10.80
CA PHE A 242 5.80 -15.29 -9.82
C PHE A 242 4.82 -14.73 -8.78
N LEU A 243 5.12 -14.97 -7.51
CA LEU A 243 4.48 -14.36 -6.36
C LEU A 243 5.53 -13.70 -5.46
N THR A 244 5.13 -12.70 -4.68
CA THR A 244 6.03 -12.10 -3.68
C THR A 244 5.85 -12.84 -2.35
N PRO A 245 6.92 -13.36 -1.73
CA PRO A 245 6.83 -14.04 -0.45
C PRO A 245 6.23 -13.16 0.65
N GLY A 246 5.48 -13.76 1.56
CA GLY A 246 4.93 -13.06 2.72
C GLY A 246 6.01 -12.57 3.68
N SER A 247 7.16 -13.25 3.76
CA SER A 247 8.34 -12.83 4.52
C SER A 247 8.81 -11.41 4.17
N CYS A 248 8.61 -10.93 2.93
CA CYS A 248 8.85 -9.54 2.55
C CYS A 248 7.97 -8.52 3.31
N PHE A 249 6.96 -8.99 4.02
CA PHE A 249 6.00 -8.17 4.79
C PHE A 249 5.91 -8.61 6.25
N ASP A 250 6.90 -9.39 6.75
CA ASP A 250 6.91 -10.03 8.07
C ASP A 250 5.66 -10.91 8.34
N GLU A 251 5.14 -11.55 7.28
CA GLU A 251 4.04 -12.51 7.32
C GLU A 251 4.50 -13.85 6.70
N GLU A 252 4.30 -14.95 7.40
CA GLU A 252 4.61 -16.29 6.87
C GLU A 252 3.34 -17.04 6.46
N HIS A 253 3.51 -18.15 5.76
CA HIS A 253 2.44 -18.97 5.20
C HIS A 253 1.49 -18.20 4.27
N CYS A 254 2.00 -17.12 3.66
CA CYS A 254 1.26 -16.34 2.68
C CYS A 254 2.18 -15.74 1.63
N PHE A 255 1.58 -15.23 0.57
CA PHE A 255 2.27 -14.49 -0.49
C PHE A 255 1.37 -13.41 -1.08
N ARG A 256 2.01 -12.35 -1.56
CA ARG A 256 1.28 -11.31 -2.28
C ARG A 256 1.10 -11.69 -3.73
N ILE A 257 -0.15 -11.70 -4.19
CA ILE A 257 -0.52 -11.75 -5.60
C ILE A 257 -0.89 -10.35 -6.09
N GLY A 258 -0.41 -9.98 -7.30
CA GLY A 258 -0.91 -8.84 -8.05
C GLY A 258 -1.92 -9.32 -9.08
N TYR A 259 -3.13 -8.78 -9.05
CA TYR A 259 -4.21 -9.22 -9.94
C TYR A 259 -4.63 -8.19 -10.99
N ALA A 260 -3.94 -7.05 -11.12
CA ALA A 260 -4.21 -6.04 -12.14
C ALA A 260 -3.36 -6.26 -13.42
N CYS A 261 -3.24 -7.50 -13.86
CA CYS A 261 -2.58 -7.92 -15.08
C CYS A 261 -3.59 -8.28 -16.18
N ASN A 262 -3.12 -8.81 -17.30
CA ASN A 262 -3.99 -9.41 -18.29
C ASN A 262 -4.77 -10.58 -17.68
N LYS A 263 -6.09 -10.62 -17.90
CA LYS A 263 -6.98 -11.64 -17.34
C LYS A 263 -6.51 -13.07 -17.63
N ARG A 264 -6.09 -13.33 -18.87
CA ARG A 264 -5.59 -14.65 -19.27
C ARG A 264 -4.32 -15.04 -18.52
N GLU A 265 -3.41 -14.10 -18.31
CA GLU A 265 -2.19 -14.34 -17.52
C GLU A 265 -2.53 -14.66 -16.06
N LEU A 266 -3.53 -13.98 -15.49
CA LEU A 266 -4.04 -14.28 -14.16
C LEU A 266 -4.60 -15.70 -14.09
N GLU A 267 -5.49 -16.07 -15.02
CA GLU A 267 -6.11 -17.40 -15.07
C GLU A 267 -5.06 -18.51 -15.24
N GLU A 268 -4.09 -18.33 -16.15
CA GLU A 268 -2.99 -19.27 -16.37
C GLU A 268 -2.08 -19.38 -15.13
N GLY A 269 -1.76 -18.26 -14.49
CA GLY A 269 -0.95 -18.24 -13.25
C GLY A 269 -1.64 -18.95 -12.09
N LEU A 270 -2.93 -18.73 -11.89
CA LEU A 270 -3.73 -19.42 -10.87
C LEU A 270 -3.84 -20.93 -11.12
N ALA A 271 -4.00 -21.35 -12.38
CA ALA A 271 -4.00 -22.78 -12.75
C ALA A 271 -2.65 -23.45 -12.41
N LYS A 272 -1.53 -22.80 -12.74
CA LYS A 272 -0.18 -23.28 -12.39
C LYS A 272 0.02 -23.37 -10.88
N LEU A 273 -0.49 -22.41 -10.12
CA LEU A 273 -0.43 -22.41 -8.66
C LEU A 273 -1.22 -23.59 -8.07
N SER A 274 -2.41 -23.90 -8.62
CA SER A 274 -3.20 -25.08 -8.23
C SER A 274 -2.46 -26.38 -8.48
N GLU A 275 -1.84 -26.54 -9.65
CA GLU A 275 -1.08 -27.74 -10.01
C GLU A 275 0.15 -27.90 -9.12
N PHE A 276 0.90 -26.84 -8.89
CA PHE A 276 2.08 -26.84 -8.03
C PHE A 276 1.74 -27.30 -6.60
N VAL A 277 0.69 -26.74 -6.00
CA VAL A 277 0.31 -27.09 -4.62
C VAL A 277 -0.19 -28.55 -4.52
N LYS A 278 -0.83 -29.10 -5.56
CA LYS A 278 -1.20 -30.52 -5.60
C LYS A 278 0.02 -31.44 -5.60
N GLY A 279 1.12 -30.99 -6.21
CA GLY A 279 2.40 -31.72 -6.25
C GLY A 279 3.18 -31.70 -4.94
N LEU A 280 2.83 -30.80 -3.99
CA LEU A 280 3.44 -30.70 -2.66
C LEU A 280 2.74 -31.60 -1.60
N ALA A 281 1.74 -32.36 -1.99
CA ALA A 281 0.95 -33.22 -1.08
C ALA A 281 1.60 -34.58 -0.83
#